data_5d22e33be02113367b25cad435e5fccc
#
_entry.id   5d22e33be02113367b25cad435e5fccc
#
_cell.length_a   1.000
_cell.length_b   1.000
_cell.length_c   1.000
_cell.angle_alpha   90.00
_cell.angle_beta   90.00
_cell.angle_gamma   90.00
#
_symmetry.space_group_name_H-M   'P 1'
#
loop_
_entity.id
_entity.type
_entity.pdbx_description
1 polymer ?
#
loop_
_entity_poly.entity_id
_entity_poly.type
_entity_poly.pdbx_seq_one_letter_code
_entity_poly.pdbx_strand_id
1 'polypeptide(L)'
;VVAVDAFLGHARHARGLSEQTLRAYANDLEQLVAFADDRGIDRVADVELELLRDWLWDADHRGLARSTIARRSSSVRAFTRWASETGVTTADAGVRLRAPKGSAHLPRVVSADQVRAMLDGLGSRAATDDPTALRDLALVELLYAAAIRVSELVGIDVTDVDRGRLTVRVLGKGGKERVVPFGVPARDALEAWLERGRPALAARAEGPAGTALFLGDRGARLGVRSAYRVVARLLGALPGEGPSGPHTFRHTAATHLLDGGADLRAVQELLGHASLGTTQIYTHVSSARLREVYRTAHPRA
;
A
#
# COMPACT_ATOMS: atom_id res chain seq x y z
N VAL A 1 -11.40 17.51 22.41
CA VAL A 1 -10.78 16.19 22.64
C VAL A 1 -11.86 15.12 22.76
N VAL A 2 -12.82 15.17 23.68
CA VAL A 2 -13.85 14.11 23.90
C VAL A 2 -14.61 13.71 22.63
N ALA A 3 -15.01 14.70 21.80
CA ALA A 3 -15.72 14.41 20.55
C ALA A 3 -14.83 13.71 19.49
N VAL A 4 -13.54 14.00 19.49
CA VAL A 4 -12.57 13.33 18.59
C VAL A 4 -12.43 11.87 18.99
N ASP A 5 -12.29 11.57 20.28
CA ASP A 5 -12.18 10.19 20.80
C ASP A 5 -13.43 9.38 20.48
N ALA A 6 -14.62 9.98 20.68
CA ALA A 6 -15.91 9.36 20.36
C ALA A 6 -16.02 9.06 18.85
N PHE A 7 -15.61 10.00 17.99
CA PHE A 7 -15.56 9.79 16.54
C PHE A 7 -14.61 8.64 16.16
N LEU A 8 -13.41 8.60 16.72
CA LEU A 8 -12.42 7.55 16.41
C LEU A 8 -12.94 6.18 16.86
N GLY A 9 -13.60 6.11 18.01
CA GLY A 9 -14.30 4.90 18.47
C GLY A 9 -15.38 4.46 17.50
N HIS A 10 -16.25 5.37 17.06
CA HIS A 10 -17.28 5.10 16.05
C HIS A 10 -16.66 4.65 14.71
N ALA A 11 -15.62 5.35 14.24
CA ALA A 11 -14.96 5.04 12.99
C ALA A 11 -14.29 3.65 12.99
N ARG A 12 -13.80 3.20 14.16
CA ARG A 12 -13.26 1.85 14.37
C ARG A 12 -14.35 0.79 14.27
N HIS A 13 -15.44 0.94 15.00
CA HIS A 13 -16.44 -0.13 15.18
C HIS A 13 -17.51 -0.13 14.09
N ALA A 14 -18.05 1.04 13.73
CA ALA A 14 -19.14 1.13 12.77
C ALA A 14 -18.70 1.20 11.31
N ARG A 15 -17.51 1.78 11.03
CA ARG A 15 -16.99 1.94 9.65
C ARG A 15 -15.85 0.99 9.30
N GLY A 16 -15.36 0.20 10.24
CA GLY A 16 -14.28 -0.77 10.02
C GLY A 16 -13.00 -0.16 9.44
N LEU A 17 -12.66 1.07 9.84
CA LEU A 17 -11.43 1.71 9.37
C LEU A 17 -10.20 1.00 9.92
N SER A 18 -9.16 0.89 9.10
CA SER A 18 -7.91 0.29 9.53
C SER A 18 -7.23 1.12 10.62
N GLU A 19 -6.48 0.47 11.51
CA GLU A 19 -5.70 1.14 12.57
C GLU A 19 -4.79 2.24 12.02
N GLN A 20 -4.24 2.06 10.81
CA GLN A 20 -3.42 3.07 10.16
C GLN A 20 -4.25 4.31 9.75
N THR A 21 -5.47 4.11 9.26
CA THR A 21 -6.38 5.22 8.93
C THR A 21 -6.82 5.95 10.20
N LEU A 22 -7.13 5.20 11.27
CA LEU A 22 -7.50 5.78 12.56
C LEU A 22 -6.37 6.62 13.16
N ARG A 23 -5.13 6.14 13.13
CA ARG A 23 -3.96 6.93 13.57
C ARG A 23 -3.75 8.18 12.74
N ALA A 24 -3.95 8.10 11.42
CA ALA A 24 -3.85 9.27 10.55
C ALA A 24 -4.94 10.30 10.85
N TYR A 25 -6.18 9.84 11.08
CA TYR A 25 -7.30 10.70 11.46
C TYR A 25 -7.10 11.33 12.83
N ALA A 26 -6.65 10.55 13.82
CA ALA A 26 -6.33 11.06 15.15
C ALA A 26 -5.33 12.23 15.07
N ASN A 27 -4.18 12.01 14.42
CA ASN A 27 -3.16 13.04 14.27
C ASN A 27 -3.65 14.28 13.49
N ASP A 28 -4.51 14.11 12.48
CA ASP A 28 -5.08 15.25 11.75
C ASP A 28 -6.04 16.04 12.63
N LEU A 29 -6.91 15.35 13.39
CA LEU A 29 -7.89 16.01 14.24
C LEU A 29 -7.26 16.63 15.49
N GLU A 30 -6.21 16.04 16.06
CA GLU A 30 -5.41 16.65 17.12
C GLU A 30 -4.81 18.00 16.66
N GLN A 31 -4.27 18.05 15.43
CA GLN A 31 -3.76 19.29 14.86
C GLN A 31 -4.85 20.32 14.56
N LEU A 32 -6.06 19.88 14.17
CA LEU A 32 -7.20 20.76 14.01
C LEU A 32 -7.64 21.34 15.36
N VAL A 33 -7.69 20.51 16.41
CA VAL A 33 -8.02 20.97 17.77
C VAL A 33 -7.02 22.05 18.21
N ALA A 34 -5.71 21.79 18.10
CA ALA A 34 -4.70 22.78 18.46
C ALA A 34 -4.86 24.10 17.66
N PHE A 35 -5.16 24.00 16.37
CA PHE A 35 -5.38 25.19 15.53
C PHE A 35 -6.63 25.99 15.90
N ALA A 36 -7.69 25.30 16.36
CA ALA A 36 -8.92 25.90 16.87
C ALA A 36 -8.71 26.54 18.24
N ASP A 37 -8.03 25.85 19.15
CA ASP A 37 -7.68 26.34 20.50
C ASP A 37 -6.87 27.63 20.43
N ASP A 38 -5.88 27.73 19.52
CA ASP A 38 -5.08 28.95 19.27
C ASP A 38 -5.95 30.17 18.84
N ARG A 39 -7.19 29.93 18.38
CA ARG A 39 -8.18 30.93 17.96
C ARG A 39 -9.32 31.13 18.95
N GLY A 40 -9.19 30.51 20.12
CA GLY A 40 -10.21 30.59 21.18
C GLY A 40 -11.49 29.79 20.89
N ILE A 41 -11.43 28.82 19.98
CA ILE A 41 -12.55 27.94 19.64
C ILE A 41 -12.35 26.62 20.36
N ASP A 42 -13.05 26.40 21.46
CA ASP A 42 -12.94 25.24 22.34
C ASP A 42 -14.09 24.21 22.18
N ARG A 43 -15.17 24.61 21.48
CA ARG A 43 -16.35 23.76 21.26
C ARG A 43 -16.49 23.32 19.81
N VAL A 44 -16.81 22.04 19.62
CA VAL A 44 -17.05 21.47 18.28
C VAL A 44 -18.21 22.18 17.56
N ALA A 45 -19.21 22.67 18.31
CA ALA A 45 -20.35 23.39 17.77
C ALA A 45 -19.98 24.72 17.11
N ASP A 46 -18.85 25.32 17.51
CA ASP A 46 -18.38 26.62 17.02
C ASP A 46 -17.39 26.46 15.86
N VAL A 47 -17.11 25.22 15.44
CA VAL A 47 -16.28 24.92 14.27
C VAL A 47 -17.07 25.20 12.99
N GLU A 48 -16.68 26.25 12.30
CA GLU A 48 -17.28 26.67 11.03
C GLU A 48 -16.44 26.32 9.82
N LEU A 49 -17.04 26.42 8.63
CA LEU A 49 -16.35 26.14 7.36
C LEU A 49 -15.10 27.01 7.16
N GLU A 50 -15.14 28.27 7.60
CA GLU A 50 -14.01 29.21 7.47
C GLU A 50 -12.82 28.76 8.29
N LEU A 51 -13.00 28.34 9.53
CA LEU A 51 -11.93 27.76 10.33
C LEU A 51 -11.26 26.57 9.62
N LEU A 52 -12.08 25.67 9.04
CA LEU A 52 -11.57 24.50 8.33
C LEU A 52 -10.78 24.87 7.07
N ARG A 53 -11.20 25.90 6.36
CA ARG A 53 -10.49 26.44 5.19
C ARG A 53 -9.16 27.06 5.60
N ASP A 54 -9.16 27.87 6.65
CA ASP A 54 -7.94 28.52 7.17
C ASP A 54 -6.93 27.50 7.64
N TRP A 55 -7.36 26.42 8.29
CA TRP A 55 -6.48 25.33 8.70
C TRP A 55 -5.84 24.59 7.51
N LEU A 56 -6.60 24.35 6.44
CA LEU A 56 -6.04 23.76 5.22
C LEU A 56 -5.15 24.74 4.45
N TRP A 57 -5.47 26.04 4.47
CA TRP A 57 -4.67 27.09 3.88
C TRP A 57 -3.33 27.27 4.61
N ASP A 58 -3.34 27.28 5.95
CA ASP A 58 -2.12 27.27 6.76
C ASP A 58 -1.22 26.06 6.43
N ALA A 59 -1.83 24.88 6.27
CA ALA A 59 -1.10 23.69 5.89
C ALA A 59 -0.42 23.82 4.50
N ASP A 60 -1.08 24.44 3.53
CA ASP A 60 -0.53 24.69 2.19
C ASP A 60 0.62 25.72 2.25
N HIS A 61 0.44 26.83 3.00
CA HIS A 61 1.48 27.84 3.20
C HIS A 61 2.71 27.32 3.93
N ARG A 62 2.54 26.39 4.82
CA ARG A 62 3.64 25.68 5.50
C ARG A 62 4.32 24.64 4.61
N GLY A 63 3.90 24.51 3.34
CA GLY A 63 4.50 23.61 2.37
C GLY A 63 4.18 22.13 2.58
N LEU A 64 3.08 21.78 3.26
CA LEU A 64 2.69 20.40 3.40
C LEU A 64 2.33 19.79 2.03
N ALA A 65 2.69 18.51 1.85
CA ALA A 65 2.38 17.80 0.63
C ALA A 65 0.86 17.81 0.33
N ARG A 66 0.47 18.02 -0.90
CA ARG A 66 -0.95 18.06 -1.35
C ARG A 66 -1.73 16.81 -0.93
N SER A 67 -1.08 15.63 -0.94
CA SER A 67 -1.68 14.38 -0.44
C SER A 67 -2.01 14.45 1.05
N THR A 68 -1.21 15.13 1.85
CA THR A 68 -1.45 15.39 3.28
C THR A 68 -2.66 16.31 3.45
N ILE A 69 -2.75 17.39 2.68
CA ILE A 69 -3.87 18.33 2.72
C ILE A 69 -5.17 17.66 2.27
N ALA A 70 -5.12 16.84 1.22
CA ALA A 70 -6.28 16.06 0.77
C ALA A 70 -6.75 15.05 1.85
N ARG A 71 -5.81 14.38 2.54
CA ARG A 71 -6.12 13.49 3.66
C ARG A 71 -6.73 14.26 4.83
N ARG A 72 -6.16 15.41 5.21
CA ARG A 72 -6.72 16.31 6.24
C ARG A 72 -8.15 16.73 5.93
N SER A 73 -8.42 17.14 4.69
CA SER A 73 -9.78 17.46 4.24
C SER A 73 -10.72 16.25 4.39
N SER A 74 -10.25 15.03 4.10
CA SER A 74 -11.05 13.82 4.21
C SER A 74 -11.35 13.45 5.66
N SER A 75 -10.36 13.56 6.57
CA SER A 75 -10.53 13.26 8.00
C SER A 75 -11.50 14.23 8.66
N VAL A 76 -11.36 15.53 8.38
CA VAL A 76 -12.25 16.58 8.91
C VAL A 76 -13.68 16.42 8.39
N ARG A 77 -13.87 16.21 7.10
CA ARG A 77 -15.21 15.94 6.53
C ARG A 77 -15.86 14.70 7.12
N ALA A 78 -15.09 13.67 7.42
CA ALA A 78 -15.62 12.48 8.09
C ALA A 78 -16.04 12.79 9.54
N PHE A 79 -15.25 13.59 10.26
CA PHE A 79 -15.52 14.01 11.62
C PHE A 79 -16.76 14.93 11.71
N THR A 80 -16.82 16.00 10.90
CA THR A 80 -17.94 16.97 10.96
C THR A 80 -19.27 16.35 10.54
N ARG A 81 -19.22 15.42 9.56
CA ARG A 81 -20.41 14.64 9.19
C ARG A 81 -20.90 13.79 10.34
N TRP A 82 -20.00 13.04 10.99
CA TRP A 82 -20.35 12.24 12.17
C TRP A 82 -20.91 13.11 13.30
N ALA A 83 -20.29 14.26 13.56
CA ALA A 83 -20.76 15.18 14.59
C ALA A 83 -22.18 15.68 14.33
N SER A 84 -22.52 15.97 13.08
CA SER A 84 -23.88 16.36 12.67
C SER A 84 -24.87 15.18 12.73
N GLU A 85 -24.46 13.99 12.25
CA GLU A 85 -25.31 12.78 12.28
C GLU A 85 -25.64 12.31 13.71
N THR A 86 -24.74 12.56 14.66
CA THR A 86 -24.91 12.17 16.07
C THR A 86 -25.45 13.29 16.96
N GLY A 87 -25.79 14.45 16.40
CA GLY A 87 -26.36 15.59 17.14
C GLY A 87 -25.33 16.35 18.01
N VAL A 88 -24.03 16.10 17.86
CA VAL A 88 -22.95 16.89 18.51
C VAL A 88 -22.93 18.31 17.96
N THR A 89 -23.25 18.47 16.67
CA THR A 89 -23.44 19.76 16.01
C THR A 89 -24.77 19.80 15.28
N THR A 90 -25.33 20.98 15.06
CA THR A 90 -26.60 21.19 14.33
C THR A 90 -26.41 21.10 12.81
N ALA A 91 -25.19 21.27 12.30
CA ALA A 91 -24.88 21.25 10.87
C ALA A 91 -23.50 20.62 10.62
N ASP A 92 -23.31 20.08 9.40
CA ASP A 92 -22.00 19.58 8.93
C ASP A 92 -21.17 20.75 8.35
N ALA A 93 -20.28 21.32 9.16
CA ALA A 93 -19.37 22.40 8.75
C ALA A 93 -18.46 22.02 7.59
N GLY A 94 -18.13 20.73 7.44
CA GLY A 94 -17.23 20.22 6.40
C GLY A 94 -17.91 19.89 5.07
N VAL A 95 -19.24 19.98 4.96
CA VAL A 95 -19.99 19.56 3.75
C VAL A 95 -19.52 20.27 2.47
N ARG A 96 -19.13 21.55 2.57
CA ARG A 96 -18.60 22.36 1.46
C ARG A 96 -17.08 22.45 1.42
N LEU A 97 -16.40 21.78 2.33
CA LEU A 97 -14.93 21.77 2.35
C LEU A 97 -14.41 21.00 1.14
N ARG A 98 -13.64 21.66 0.29
CA ARG A 98 -12.98 21.03 -0.86
C ARG A 98 -11.48 20.99 -0.61
N ALA A 99 -10.90 19.81 -0.81
CA ALA A 99 -9.44 19.72 -0.87
C ALA A 99 -8.94 20.50 -2.09
N PRO A 100 -7.76 21.14 -2.00
CA PRO A 100 -7.09 21.68 -3.17
C PRO A 100 -7.02 20.58 -4.25
N LYS A 101 -7.40 20.90 -5.48
CA LYS A 101 -7.24 19.96 -6.60
C LYS A 101 -5.77 19.60 -6.69
N GLY A 102 -5.43 18.36 -6.39
CA GLY A 102 -4.09 17.84 -6.62
C GLY A 102 -3.75 18.05 -8.09
N SER A 103 -2.52 18.41 -8.41
CA SER A 103 -2.02 18.20 -9.76
C SER A 103 -2.18 16.70 -10.02
N ALA A 104 -3.03 16.35 -10.96
CA ALA A 104 -3.10 14.99 -11.46
C ALA A 104 -1.78 14.73 -12.22
N HIS A 105 -0.71 14.41 -11.48
CA HIS A 105 0.42 13.79 -12.13
C HIS A 105 -0.09 12.48 -12.71
N LEU A 106 0.05 12.31 -14.01
CA LEU A 106 -0.18 11.02 -14.63
C LEU A 106 0.63 9.97 -13.86
N PRO A 107 0.03 8.83 -13.54
CA PRO A 107 0.76 7.78 -12.86
C PRO A 107 2.02 7.44 -13.66
N ARG A 108 3.18 7.45 -12.99
CA ARG A 108 4.43 7.01 -13.61
C ARG A 108 4.31 5.52 -13.96
N VAL A 109 4.48 5.18 -15.22
CA VAL A 109 4.65 3.80 -15.69
C VAL A 109 6.11 3.63 -16.08
N VAL A 110 6.77 2.64 -15.51
CA VAL A 110 8.15 2.26 -15.83
C VAL A 110 8.09 1.31 -17.02
N SER A 111 8.92 1.50 -18.04
CA SER A 111 8.89 0.60 -19.22
C SER A 111 9.38 -0.82 -18.85
N ALA A 112 8.96 -1.82 -19.64
CA ALA A 112 9.38 -3.21 -19.43
C ALA A 112 10.91 -3.37 -19.47
N ASP A 113 11.59 -2.63 -20.36
CA ASP A 113 13.05 -2.64 -20.46
C ASP A 113 13.72 -2.02 -19.22
N GLN A 114 13.17 -0.93 -18.68
CA GLN A 114 13.66 -0.33 -17.44
C GLN A 114 13.46 -1.27 -16.25
N VAL A 115 12.32 -1.96 -16.16
CA VAL A 115 12.07 -2.98 -15.12
C VAL A 115 13.08 -4.12 -15.27
N ARG A 116 13.28 -4.61 -16.49
CA ARG A 116 14.25 -5.69 -16.77
C ARG A 116 15.65 -5.28 -16.34
N ALA A 117 16.15 -4.14 -16.82
CA ALA A 117 17.50 -3.67 -16.48
C ALA A 117 17.69 -3.48 -14.95
N MET A 118 16.67 -2.99 -14.25
CA MET A 118 16.69 -2.86 -12.80
C MET A 118 16.77 -4.21 -12.09
N LEU A 119 16.01 -5.20 -12.54
CA LEU A 119 15.98 -6.55 -11.97
C LEU A 119 17.31 -7.30 -12.27
N ASP A 120 17.86 -7.14 -13.48
CA ASP A 120 19.17 -7.70 -13.86
C ASP A 120 20.29 -7.09 -13.01
N GLY A 121 20.23 -5.78 -12.74
CA GLY A 121 21.17 -5.12 -11.82
C GLY A 121 21.04 -5.62 -10.37
N LEU A 122 19.82 -5.93 -9.91
CA LEU A 122 19.61 -6.59 -8.61
C LEU A 122 20.17 -8.03 -8.63
N GLY A 123 19.95 -8.78 -9.72
CA GLY A 123 20.47 -10.12 -9.92
C GLY A 123 22.00 -10.17 -9.84
N SER A 124 22.68 -9.23 -10.49
CA SER A 124 24.13 -9.11 -10.43
C SER A 124 24.65 -8.86 -9.01
N ARG A 125 23.94 -8.07 -8.21
CA ARG A 125 24.28 -7.85 -6.80
C ARG A 125 23.97 -9.09 -5.94
N ALA A 126 22.87 -9.77 -6.19
CA ALA A 126 22.49 -11.00 -5.50
C ALA A 126 23.47 -12.17 -5.77
N ALA A 127 24.17 -12.14 -6.89
CA ALA A 127 25.20 -13.13 -7.23
C ALA A 127 26.43 -13.11 -6.29
N THR A 128 26.58 -12.04 -5.48
CA THR A 128 27.63 -11.98 -4.44
C THR A 128 27.22 -12.64 -3.12
N ASP A 129 26.06 -13.27 -3.07
CA ASP A 129 25.47 -13.89 -1.87
C ASP A 129 25.24 -12.92 -0.69
N ASP A 130 25.22 -11.60 -0.95
CA ASP A 130 24.79 -10.64 0.06
C ASP A 130 23.32 -10.91 0.44
N PRO A 131 23.04 -11.25 1.72
CA PRO A 131 21.69 -11.59 2.14
C PRO A 131 20.66 -10.48 1.88
N THR A 132 21.07 -9.21 1.92
CA THR A 132 20.18 -8.09 1.66
C THR A 132 19.91 -7.93 0.17
N ALA A 133 20.87 -8.21 -0.68
CA ALA A 133 20.68 -8.20 -2.13
C ALA A 133 19.77 -9.35 -2.59
N LEU A 134 19.94 -10.56 -2.05
CA LEU A 134 19.06 -11.70 -2.29
C LEU A 134 17.62 -11.39 -1.87
N ARG A 135 17.42 -10.78 -0.69
CA ARG A 135 16.12 -10.34 -0.23
C ARG A 135 15.50 -9.31 -1.17
N ASP A 136 16.25 -8.26 -1.51
CA ASP A 136 15.75 -7.14 -2.31
C ASP A 136 15.36 -7.62 -3.72
N LEU A 137 16.12 -8.55 -4.31
CA LEU A 137 15.74 -9.18 -5.59
C LEU A 137 14.44 -9.96 -5.47
N ALA A 138 14.34 -10.88 -4.53
CA ALA A 138 13.16 -11.72 -4.34
C ALA A 138 11.90 -10.86 -4.02
N LEU A 139 12.07 -9.81 -3.22
CA LEU A 139 11.01 -8.85 -2.88
C LEU A 139 10.49 -8.13 -4.12
N VAL A 140 11.38 -7.60 -4.95
CA VAL A 140 11.01 -6.80 -6.13
C VAL A 140 10.45 -7.68 -7.24
N GLU A 141 11.03 -8.87 -7.46
CA GLU A 141 10.49 -9.85 -8.41
C GLU A 141 9.07 -10.24 -8.03
N LEU A 142 8.81 -10.58 -6.77
CA LEU A 142 7.48 -10.97 -6.32
C LEU A 142 6.48 -9.80 -6.38
N LEU A 143 6.89 -8.59 -6.00
CA LEU A 143 6.03 -7.39 -6.12
C LEU A 143 5.61 -7.13 -7.56
N TYR A 144 6.54 -7.23 -8.50
CA TYR A 144 6.27 -7.00 -9.91
C TYR A 144 5.43 -8.11 -10.51
N ALA A 145 5.83 -9.37 -10.28
CA ALA A 145 5.14 -10.52 -10.81
C ALA A 145 3.69 -10.63 -10.31
N ALA A 146 3.49 -10.53 -9.01
CA ALA A 146 2.18 -10.72 -8.40
C ALA A 146 1.33 -9.45 -8.32
N ALA A 147 1.87 -8.28 -8.67
CA ALA A 147 1.22 -6.97 -8.58
C ALA A 147 0.52 -6.71 -7.23
N ILE A 148 1.05 -7.26 -6.13
CA ILE A 148 0.51 -7.16 -4.78
C ILE A 148 0.85 -5.83 -4.11
N ARG A 149 0.13 -5.47 -3.04
CA ARG A 149 0.45 -4.28 -2.24
C ARG A 149 1.67 -4.55 -1.36
N VAL A 150 2.46 -3.52 -1.08
CA VAL A 150 3.63 -3.66 -0.17
C VAL A 150 3.22 -4.15 1.24
N SER A 151 2.05 -3.78 1.71
CA SER A 151 1.52 -4.27 3.00
C SER A 151 1.15 -5.76 2.94
N GLU A 152 0.63 -6.23 1.81
CA GLU A 152 0.37 -7.66 1.57
C GLU A 152 1.70 -8.42 1.52
N LEU A 153 2.69 -7.92 0.76
CA LEU A 153 4.01 -8.54 0.64
C LEU A 153 4.68 -8.80 1.99
N VAL A 154 4.74 -7.80 2.86
CA VAL A 154 5.41 -7.96 4.17
C VAL A 154 4.62 -8.85 5.13
N GLY A 155 3.33 -9.07 4.86
CA GLY A 155 2.46 -9.98 5.61
C GLY A 155 2.64 -11.45 5.25
N ILE A 156 3.28 -11.78 4.13
CA ILE A 156 3.42 -13.16 3.64
C ILE A 156 4.31 -13.97 4.58
N ASP A 157 3.88 -15.19 4.86
CA ASP A 157 4.66 -16.22 5.53
C ASP A 157 5.29 -17.17 4.50
N VAL A 158 6.33 -17.91 4.90
CA VAL A 158 7.00 -18.89 4.02
C VAL A 158 6.00 -19.93 3.50
N THR A 159 5.04 -20.33 4.32
CA THR A 159 4.01 -21.31 3.99
C THR A 159 2.94 -20.80 3.02
N ASP A 160 2.88 -19.48 2.77
CA ASP A 160 1.93 -18.90 1.82
C ASP A 160 2.42 -18.99 0.37
N VAL A 161 3.66 -19.38 0.16
CA VAL A 161 4.28 -19.49 -1.17
C VAL A 161 4.29 -20.95 -1.63
N ASP A 162 3.56 -21.23 -2.71
CA ASP A 162 3.61 -22.52 -3.42
C ASP A 162 4.52 -22.38 -4.65
N ARG A 163 5.79 -22.79 -4.50
CA ARG A 163 6.81 -22.70 -5.56
C ARG A 163 6.55 -23.70 -6.69
N GLY A 164 5.89 -24.82 -6.41
CA GLY A 164 5.54 -25.80 -7.41
C GLY A 164 4.40 -25.34 -8.31
N ARG A 165 3.41 -24.67 -7.74
CA ARG A 165 2.28 -24.10 -8.47
C ARG A 165 2.52 -22.67 -8.95
N LEU A 166 3.63 -22.04 -8.57
CA LEU A 166 3.96 -20.65 -8.85
C LEU A 166 2.85 -19.69 -8.38
N THR A 167 2.41 -19.86 -7.14
CA THR A 167 1.34 -19.04 -6.55
C THR A 167 1.69 -18.58 -5.14
N VAL A 168 1.18 -17.42 -4.77
CA VAL A 168 1.29 -16.87 -3.42
C VAL A 168 -0.09 -16.49 -2.88
N ARG A 169 -0.36 -16.87 -1.65
CA ARG A 169 -1.55 -16.47 -0.92
C ARG A 169 -1.28 -15.14 -0.21
N VAL A 170 -2.17 -14.18 -0.39
CA VAL A 170 -2.05 -12.85 0.22
C VAL A 170 -3.33 -12.44 0.94
N LEU A 171 -3.17 -11.73 2.04
CA LEU A 171 -4.25 -11.22 2.86
C LEU A 171 -4.54 -9.75 2.49
N GLY A 172 -5.68 -9.49 1.89
CA GLY A 172 -6.13 -8.16 1.47
C GLY A 172 -6.85 -7.38 2.56
N LYS A 173 -7.36 -6.21 2.19
CA LYS A 173 -8.15 -5.36 3.10
C LYS A 173 -9.38 -6.11 3.62
N GLY A 174 -9.61 -6.03 4.94
CA GLY A 174 -10.75 -6.69 5.59
C GLY A 174 -10.58 -8.21 5.77
N GLY A 175 -9.34 -8.71 5.76
CA GLY A 175 -9.07 -10.13 5.99
C GLY A 175 -9.41 -11.05 4.81
N LYS A 176 -9.67 -10.50 3.63
CA LYS A 176 -9.97 -11.31 2.45
C LYS A 176 -8.70 -11.90 1.86
N GLU A 177 -8.66 -13.23 1.78
CA GLU A 177 -7.57 -13.95 1.13
C GLU A 177 -7.77 -14.05 -0.38
N ARG A 178 -6.67 -14.01 -1.12
CA ARG A 178 -6.62 -14.37 -2.53
C ARG A 178 -5.30 -15.05 -2.88
N VAL A 179 -5.32 -15.89 -3.89
CA VAL A 179 -4.13 -16.53 -4.45
C VAL A 179 -3.77 -15.85 -5.76
N VAL A 180 -2.50 -15.45 -5.88
CA VAL A 180 -1.97 -14.68 -7.01
C VAL A 180 -0.84 -15.47 -7.65
N PRO A 181 -0.80 -15.62 -9.00
CA PRO A 181 0.31 -16.25 -9.70
C PRO A 181 1.55 -15.36 -9.73
N PHE A 182 2.71 -15.99 -9.88
CA PHE A 182 3.99 -15.35 -10.21
C PHE A 182 4.78 -16.21 -11.20
N GLY A 183 5.81 -15.63 -11.83
CA GLY A 183 6.60 -16.33 -12.86
C GLY A 183 7.84 -17.03 -12.31
N VAL A 184 8.52 -17.73 -13.22
CA VAL A 184 9.77 -18.47 -12.97
C VAL A 184 10.86 -17.58 -12.39
N PRO A 185 11.12 -16.36 -12.90
CA PRO A 185 12.14 -15.49 -12.32
C PRO A 185 11.91 -15.15 -10.84
N ALA A 186 10.64 -14.93 -10.45
CA ALA A 186 10.30 -14.68 -9.05
C ALA A 186 10.49 -15.94 -8.19
N ARG A 187 10.19 -17.15 -8.73
CA ARG A 187 10.49 -18.41 -8.06
C ARG A 187 11.98 -18.55 -7.78
N ASP A 188 12.80 -18.39 -8.80
CA ASP A 188 14.26 -18.57 -8.69
C ASP A 188 14.87 -17.57 -7.70
N ALA A 189 14.41 -16.32 -7.71
CA ALA A 189 14.82 -15.32 -6.72
C ALA A 189 14.36 -15.67 -5.29
N LEU A 190 13.13 -16.21 -5.14
CA LEU A 190 12.61 -16.67 -3.85
C LEU A 190 13.37 -17.90 -3.32
N GLU A 191 13.75 -18.82 -4.17
CA GLU A 191 14.56 -20.00 -3.81
C GLU A 191 15.93 -19.56 -3.31
N ALA A 192 16.63 -18.72 -4.07
CA ALA A 192 17.93 -18.18 -3.65
C ALA A 192 17.83 -17.41 -2.33
N TRP A 193 16.76 -16.64 -2.13
CA TRP A 193 16.50 -15.96 -0.88
C TRP A 193 16.28 -16.93 0.29
N LEU A 194 15.40 -17.93 0.11
CA LEU A 194 15.03 -18.88 1.16
C LEU A 194 16.19 -19.79 1.55
N GLU A 195 17.03 -20.18 0.60
CA GLU A 195 18.15 -21.10 0.83
C GLU A 195 19.38 -20.40 1.40
N ARG A 196 19.68 -19.19 0.97
CA ARG A 196 20.95 -18.49 1.31
C ARG A 196 20.73 -17.22 2.11
N GLY A 197 19.89 -16.31 1.65
CA GLY A 197 19.75 -14.99 2.25
C GLY A 197 18.96 -15.00 3.55
N ARG A 198 17.80 -15.68 3.57
CA ARG A 198 16.92 -15.72 4.74
C ARG A 198 17.57 -16.35 5.97
N PRO A 199 18.25 -17.51 5.89
CA PRO A 199 18.97 -18.06 7.03
C PRO A 199 20.04 -17.13 7.59
N ALA A 200 20.79 -16.46 6.71
CA ALA A 200 21.84 -15.51 7.13
C ALA A 200 21.28 -14.29 7.86
N LEU A 201 20.09 -13.76 7.45
CA LEU A 201 19.44 -12.69 8.21
C LEU A 201 18.73 -13.23 9.47
N ALA A 202 18.15 -14.41 9.42
CA ALA A 202 17.52 -15.04 10.57
C ALA A 202 18.51 -15.24 11.74
N ALA A 203 19.75 -15.59 11.45
CA ALA A 203 20.83 -15.74 12.44
C ALA A 203 21.17 -14.43 13.18
N ARG A 204 20.74 -13.27 12.70
CA ARG A 204 20.94 -11.96 13.36
C ARG A 204 19.83 -11.60 14.35
N ALA A 205 18.78 -12.40 14.43
CA ALA A 205 17.67 -12.14 15.35
C ALA A 205 18.08 -12.54 16.79
N GLU A 206 17.59 -11.77 17.77
CA GLU A 206 17.74 -12.11 19.21
C GLU A 206 16.85 -13.29 19.64
N GLY A 207 16.07 -13.85 18.71
CA GLY A 207 15.15 -14.97 18.92
C GLY A 207 14.75 -15.62 17.60
N PRO A 208 13.77 -16.56 17.58
CA PRO A 208 13.34 -17.22 16.37
C PRO A 208 12.87 -16.23 15.32
N ALA A 209 13.35 -16.36 14.09
CA ALA A 209 12.98 -15.47 12.97
C ALA A 209 11.50 -15.54 12.56
N GLY A 210 10.72 -16.42 13.19
CA GLY A 210 9.31 -16.63 12.90
C GLY A 210 9.05 -17.16 11.49
N THR A 211 7.79 -17.09 11.07
CA THR A 211 7.28 -17.61 9.80
C THR A 211 7.42 -16.64 8.62
N ALA A 212 7.78 -15.38 8.90
CA ALA A 212 7.83 -14.32 7.89
C ALA A 212 8.66 -14.70 6.66
N LEU A 213 8.11 -14.48 5.46
CA LEU A 213 8.84 -14.70 4.21
C LEU A 213 10.04 -13.74 4.12
N PHE A 214 9.81 -12.44 4.32
CA PHE A 214 10.85 -11.42 4.24
C PHE A 214 11.27 -10.91 5.60
N LEU A 215 12.58 -10.87 5.82
CA LEU A 215 13.20 -10.40 7.04
C LEU A 215 13.91 -9.05 6.83
N GLY A 216 13.90 -8.21 7.84
CA GLY A 216 14.73 -7.02 7.93
C GLY A 216 16.18 -7.37 8.32
N ASP A 217 17.06 -6.39 8.30
CA ASP A 217 18.51 -6.57 8.53
C ASP A 217 18.85 -7.13 9.92
N ARG A 218 17.92 -7.03 10.88
CA ARG A 218 18.04 -7.58 12.24
C ARG A 218 17.33 -8.93 12.42
N GLY A 219 16.89 -9.59 11.36
CA GLY A 219 16.27 -10.90 11.40
C GLY A 219 14.78 -10.93 11.77
N ALA A 220 14.18 -9.82 12.17
CA ALA A 220 12.73 -9.71 12.41
C ALA A 220 11.96 -9.55 11.09
N ARG A 221 10.63 -9.78 11.10
CA ARG A 221 9.76 -9.52 9.93
C ARG A 221 10.04 -8.14 9.32
N LEU A 222 10.18 -8.08 8.01
CA LEU A 222 10.39 -6.84 7.27
C LEU A 222 9.19 -5.89 7.44
N GLY A 223 9.44 -4.67 7.87
CA GLY A 223 8.39 -3.66 8.01
C GLY A 223 8.04 -3.00 6.68
N VAL A 224 6.79 -2.54 6.55
CA VAL A 224 6.28 -1.82 5.36
C VAL A 224 7.18 -0.65 4.96
N ARG A 225 7.67 0.15 5.93
CA ARG A 225 8.56 1.30 5.65
C ARG A 225 9.89 0.87 5.04
N SER A 226 10.44 -0.27 5.46
CA SER A 226 11.70 -0.79 4.93
C SER A 226 11.52 -1.33 3.51
N ALA A 227 10.47 -2.10 3.26
CA ALA A 227 10.11 -2.54 1.91
C ALA A 227 9.85 -1.34 0.97
N TYR A 228 9.14 -0.31 1.46
CA TYR A 228 8.93 0.92 0.71
C TYR A 228 10.25 1.60 0.32
N ARG A 229 11.21 1.72 1.25
CA ARG A 229 12.52 2.32 0.98
C ARG A 229 13.33 1.57 -0.08
N VAL A 230 13.27 0.23 -0.07
CA VAL A 230 13.91 -0.59 -1.11
C VAL A 230 13.35 -0.22 -2.49
N VAL A 231 12.03 -0.26 -2.65
CA VAL A 231 11.38 0.05 -3.93
C VAL A 231 11.59 1.50 -4.35
N ALA A 232 11.45 2.45 -3.42
CA ALA A 232 11.60 3.88 -3.70
C ALA A 232 13.03 4.23 -4.18
N ARG A 233 14.06 3.61 -3.57
CA ARG A 233 15.45 3.78 -3.99
C ARG A 233 15.66 3.27 -5.42
N LEU A 234 15.13 2.11 -5.75
CA LEU A 234 15.29 1.51 -7.08
C LEU A 234 14.57 2.31 -8.15
N LEU A 235 13.33 2.71 -7.90
CA LEU A 235 12.56 3.53 -8.84
C LEU A 235 13.10 4.95 -8.95
N GLY A 236 13.67 5.50 -7.86
CA GLY A 236 14.29 6.82 -7.87
C GLY A 236 15.58 6.89 -8.69
N ALA A 237 16.26 5.75 -8.90
CA ALA A 237 17.45 5.66 -9.76
C ALA A 237 17.10 5.58 -11.26
N LEU A 238 15.82 5.33 -11.61
CA LEU A 238 15.38 5.26 -13.00
C LEU A 238 14.98 6.66 -13.51
N PRO A 239 15.26 6.98 -14.79
CA PRO A 239 14.80 8.21 -15.40
C PRO A 239 13.28 8.29 -15.44
N GLY A 240 12.74 9.50 -15.33
CA GLY A 240 11.31 9.80 -15.39
C GLY A 240 10.81 10.52 -14.14
N GLU A 241 9.78 11.35 -14.33
CA GLU A 241 9.14 12.12 -13.26
C GLU A 241 7.97 11.37 -12.62
N GLY A 242 7.62 11.74 -11.40
CA GLY A 242 6.46 11.22 -10.68
C GLY A 242 6.80 10.33 -9.48
N PRO A 243 5.77 9.73 -8.85
CA PRO A 243 5.95 8.95 -7.63
C PRO A 243 6.88 7.75 -7.82
N SER A 244 7.79 7.54 -6.87
CA SER A 244 8.75 6.44 -6.87
C SER A 244 8.49 5.52 -5.68
N GLY A 245 7.42 4.74 -5.73
CA GLY A 245 7.05 3.86 -4.63
C GLY A 245 6.35 2.58 -5.08
N PRO A 246 6.02 1.67 -4.14
CA PRO A 246 5.38 0.38 -4.47
C PRO A 246 4.07 0.49 -5.26
N HIS A 247 3.34 1.59 -5.11
CA HIS A 247 2.13 1.82 -5.91
C HIS A 247 2.44 2.00 -7.39
N THR A 248 3.55 2.69 -7.71
CA THR A 248 4.05 2.81 -9.09
C THR A 248 4.39 1.44 -9.66
N PHE A 249 5.04 0.57 -8.87
CA PHE A 249 5.37 -0.79 -9.30
C PHE A 249 4.13 -1.62 -9.63
N ARG A 250 3.14 -1.59 -8.75
CA ARG A 250 1.88 -2.28 -8.95
C ARG A 250 1.10 -1.73 -10.16
N HIS A 251 1.10 -0.40 -10.35
CA HIS A 251 0.48 0.22 -11.53
C HIS A 251 1.20 -0.19 -12.81
N THR A 252 2.54 -0.15 -12.80
CA THR A 252 3.38 -0.61 -13.91
C THR A 252 3.09 -2.07 -14.27
N ALA A 253 3.05 -2.97 -13.29
CA ALA A 253 2.73 -4.38 -13.52
C ALA A 253 1.33 -4.58 -14.14
N ALA A 254 0.34 -3.84 -13.62
CA ALA A 254 -1.02 -3.86 -14.17
C ALA A 254 -1.08 -3.35 -15.63
N THR A 255 -0.37 -2.28 -15.93
CA THR A 255 -0.28 -1.72 -17.28
C THR A 255 0.38 -2.71 -18.24
N HIS A 256 1.51 -3.32 -17.84
CA HIS A 256 2.19 -4.30 -18.69
C HIS A 256 1.36 -5.55 -18.95
N LEU A 257 0.54 -6.00 -17.99
CA LEU A 257 -0.41 -7.08 -18.21
C LEU A 257 -1.47 -6.70 -19.26
N LEU A 258 -2.01 -5.49 -19.18
CA LEU A 258 -2.99 -5.00 -20.17
C LEU A 258 -2.35 -4.86 -21.56
N ASP A 259 -1.14 -4.30 -21.65
CA ASP A 259 -0.37 -4.15 -22.89
C ASP A 259 -0.02 -5.53 -23.51
N GLY A 260 0.19 -6.54 -22.66
CA GLY A 260 0.40 -7.93 -23.04
C GLY A 260 -0.89 -8.68 -23.44
N GLY A 261 -2.04 -7.98 -23.47
CA GLY A 261 -3.31 -8.54 -23.91
C GLY A 261 -4.18 -9.18 -22.83
N ALA A 262 -3.84 -9.01 -21.54
CA ALA A 262 -4.73 -9.43 -20.47
C ALA A 262 -6.04 -8.63 -20.49
N ASP A 263 -7.17 -9.31 -20.28
CA ASP A 263 -8.44 -8.62 -20.14
C ASP A 263 -8.50 -7.81 -18.83
N LEU A 264 -9.18 -6.66 -18.87
CA LEU A 264 -9.28 -5.72 -17.74
C LEU A 264 -9.85 -6.39 -16.48
N ARG A 265 -10.78 -7.34 -16.63
CA ARG A 265 -11.42 -8.03 -15.51
C ARG A 265 -10.44 -8.97 -14.82
N ALA A 266 -9.63 -9.70 -15.57
CA ALA A 266 -8.58 -10.56 -15.03
C ALA A 266 -7.54 -9.73 -14.26
N VAL A 267 -7.15 -8.55 -14.77
CA VAL A 267 -6.25 -7.64 -14.07
C VAL A 267 -6.89 -7.07 -12.80
N GLN A 268 -8.17 -6.71 -12.82
CA GLN A 268 -8.90 -6.26 -11.62
C GLN A 268 -8.99 -7.36 -10.55
N GLU A 269 -9.22 -8.60 -10.94
CA GLU A 269 -9.23 -9.76 -10.04
C GLU A 269 -7.85 -10.00 -9.42
N LEU A 270 -6.78 -9.97 -10.21
CA LEU A 270 -5.39 -10.05 -9.75
C LEU A 270 -5.09 -8.96 -8.71
N LEU A 271 -5.51 -7.74 -8.99
CA LEU A 271 -5.31 -6.60 -8.10
C LEU A 271 -6.19 -6.67 -6.84
N GLY A 272 -7.26 -7.46 -6.79
CA GLY A 272 -8.17 -7.54 -5.66
C GLY A 272 -8.93 -6.23 -5.43
N HIS A 273 -9.51 -5.64 -6.49
CA HIS A 273 -10.41 -4.50 -6.39
C HIS A 273 -11.79 -4.96 -5.91
N ALA A 274 -12.22 -4.48 -4.75
CA ALA A 274 -13.45 -4.89 -4.05
C ALA A 274 -14.75 -4.27 -4.62
N SER A 275 -14.74 -3.71 -5.82
CA SER A 275 -15.87 -2.98 -6.38
C SER A 275 -16.41 -3.67 -7.64
N LEU A 276 -17.25 -4.64 -7.44
CA LEU A 276 -18.47 -4.95 -8.19
C LEU A 276 -19.13 -6.12 -7.45
N GLY A 277 -20.36 -5.89 -6.95
CA GLY A 277 -21.06 -6.76 -6.04
C GLY A 277 -21.07 -8.22 -6.49
N THR A 278 -20.68 -9.03 -5.59
CA THR A 278 -21.09 -10.39 -5.27
C THR A 278 -19.90 -11.16 -4.68
N THR A 279 -20.07 -11.60 -3.48
CA THR A 279 -19.28 -12.66 -2.84
C THR A 279 -19.45 -13.93 -3.65
N GLN A 280 -18.61 -14.14 -4.67
CA GLN A 280 -18.50 -15.44 -5.31
C GLN A 280 -17.25 -16.11 -4.77
N ILE A 281 -17.48 -17.29 -4.21
CA ILE A 281 -16.51 -18.29 -3.77
C ILE A 281 -15.47 -18.46 -4.88
N TYR A 282 -14.23 -18.04 -4.64
CA TYR A 282 -13.11 -18.25 -5.56
C TYR A 282 -12.78 -19.73 -5.59
N THR A 283 -13.39 -20.45 -6.52
CA THR A 283 -13.10 -21.84 -6.79
C THR A 283 -11.82 -21.98 -7.62
N HIS A 284 -11.22 -23.16 -7.62
CA HIS A 284 -9.99 -23.52 -8.36
C HIS A 284 -9.95 -23.09 -9.84
N VAL A 285 -11.11 -22.84 -10.44
CA VAL A 285 -11.26 -22.42 -11.85
C VAL A 285 -10.72 -21.00 -12.08
N SER A 286 -10.88 -20.07 -11.12
CA SER A 286 -10.38 -18.70 -11.27
C SER A 286 -8.85 -18.61 -11.23
N SER A 287 -8.19 -19.43 -10.42
CA SER A 287 -6.73 -19.44 -10.31
C SER A 287 -6.03 -20.05 -11.54
N ALA A 288 -6.65 -21.00 -12.23
CA ALA A 288 -6.14 -21.55 -13.47
C ALA A 288 -6.23 -20.52 -14.62
N ARG A 289 -7.35 -19.80 -14.71
CA ARG A 289 -7.54 -18.73 -15.69
C ARG A 289 -6.57 -17.57 -15.47
N LEU A 290 -6.37 -17.15 -14.22
CA LEU A 290 -5.39 -16.10 -13.89
C LEU A 290 -3.97 -16.50 -14.24
N ARG A 291 -3.59 -17.77 -14.04
CA ARG A 291 -2.27 -18.28 -14.46
C ARG A 291 -2.10 -18.27 -15.99
N GLU A 292 -3.13 -18.64 -16.73
CA GLU A 292 -3.10 -18.62 -18.19
C GLU A 292 -2.94 -17.19 -18.71
N VAL A 293 -3.74 -16.24 -18.21
CA VAL A 293 -3.63 -14.81 -18.55
C VAL A 293 -2.26 -14.28 -18.17
N TYR A 294 -1.74 -14.63 -16.98
CA TYR A 294 -0.41 -14.24 -16.54
C TYR A 294 0.66 -14.76 -17.50
N ARG A 295 0.63 -16.05 -17.81
CA ARG A 295 1.61 -16.71 -18.69
C ARG A 295 1.67 -16.07 -20.08
N THR A 296 0.51 -15.62 -20.60
CA THR A 296 0.40 -15.05 -21.94
C THR A 296 0.80 -13.57 -21.99
N ALA A 297 0.47 -12.83 -20.94
CA ALA A 297 0.51 -11.37 -20.98
C ALA A 297 1.62 -10.74 -20.11
N HIS A 298 2.17 -11.46 -19.12
CA HIS A 298 3.16 -10.85 -18.22
C HIS A 298 4.58 -10.93 -18.79
N PRO A 299 5.36 -9.81 -18.81
CA PRO A 299 6.71 -9.78 -19.40
C PRO A 299 7.73 -10.70 -18.72
N ARG A 300 7.39 -11.23 -17.53
CA ARG A 300 8.22 -12.17 -16.74
C ARG A 300 7.40 -13.39 -16.30
N ALA A 301 6.59 -13.93 -17.20
CA ALA A 301 5.85 -15.16 -16.98
C ALA A 301 6.75 -16.40 -17.01
#